data_dd8ea9ef89d1487f7bcb23d96faf9a58
#
_entry.id   dd8ea9ef89d1487f7bcb23d96faf9a58
#
_cell.length_a   1.000
_cell.length_b   1.000
_cell.length_c   1.000
_cell.angle_alpha   90.00
_cell.angle_beta   90.00
_cell.angle_gamma   90.00
#
_symmetry.space_group_name_H-M   'P 1'
#
loop_
_entity.id
_entity.type
_entity.pdbx_description
1 polymer ?
#
loop_
_entity_poly.entity_id
_entity_poly.type
_entity_poly.pdbx_seq_one_letter_code
_entity_poly.pdbx_strand_id
1 'polypeptide(L)'
;MAPPRAARHNGVVRRVVFTMVGVQAAIVIGFLALVFTGTVGLGGAGEEADGARTAASRADRFDERRAFATLREQVALGPRPAGSAASRRLAERLRTRLPRARFQPVPGGLRNVIGSVPGRDPRRTVIVGAHYDTKDAPRFVGANDGASGTAAVLELARGLRPRSIRPTVVFMLFDGEESPADAAEYEFEEKGLRGSKVAAAQAARGPRRPEAMILLDFVGDRDLSIPREGNSDERLWARLRSAAGRVGAGRAFPPGGQGAVSDDHLPFLAAGIPSIDLIDFDFPCFHRPCDDLSAVSPRSLDLTGETVAEMLRTL
;
A
#
# COMPACT_ATOMS: atom_id res chain seq x y z
N MET A 1 37.85 52.11 -24.89
CA MET A 1 37.29 50.83 -24.44
C MET A 1 35.78 50.91 -24.57
N ALA A 2 35.23 50.30 -25.63
CA ALA A 2 33.80 50.38 -25.97
C ALA A 2 33.02 49.19 -25.39
N PRO A 3 31.76 49.32 -24.97
CA PRO A 3 30.98 48.21 -24.41
C PRO A 3 30.41 47.29 -25.50
N PRO A 4 30.16 46.01 -25.21
CA PRO A 4 29.70 45.02 -26.20
C PRO A 4 28.21 45.17 -26.54
N ARG A 5 27.91 44.90 -27.80
CA ARG A 5 26.56 44.91 -28.39
C ARG A 5 25.68 43.77 -27.83
N ALA A 6 24.48 44.10 -27.42
CA ALA A 6 23.43 43.14 -27.06
C ALA A 6 22.89 42.45 -28.32
N ALA A 7 22.80 41.12 -28.27
CA ALA A 7 22.33 40.27 -29.34
C ALA A 7 20.78 40.26 -29.42
N ARG A 8 20.25 40.37 -30.66
CA ARG A 8 18.83 40.30 -30.98
C ARG A 8 18.35 38.83 -30.97
N HIS A 9 17.61 38.42 -29.97
CA HIS A 9 17.01 37.07 -29.90
C HIS A 9 15.48 37.06 -29.67
N ASN A 10 14.76 38.17 -29.84
CA ASN A 10 13.33 38.25 -29.48
C ASN A 10 12.33 38.04 -30.63
N GLY A 11 12.74 37.75 -31.84
CA GLY A 11 11.82 37.65 -33.01
C GLY A 11 11.21 36.26 -33.24
N VAL A 12 11.95 35.20 -32.96
CA VAL A 12 11.54 33.83 -33.29
C VAL A 12 10.57 33.26 -32.27
N VAL A 13 10.80 33.50 -30.99
CA VAL A 13 9.93 32.97 -29.90
C VAL A 13 8.52 33.53 -29.99
N ARG A 14 8.35 34.81 -30.37
CA ARG A 14 7.04 35.46 -30.48
C ARG A 14 6.19 34.89 -31.61
N ARG A 15 6.78 34.45 -32.74
CA ARG A 15 6.06 33.82 -33.87
C ARG A 15 5.60 32.40 -33.55
N VAL A 16 6.41 31.61 -32.82
CA VAL A 16 6.05 30.24 -32.46
C VAL A 16 4.89 30.19 -31.44
N VAL A 17 4.88 31.12 -30.46
CA VAL A 17 3.79 31.20 -29.47
C VAL A 17 2.46 31.60 -30.13
N PHE A 18 2.44 32.55 -31.08
CA PHE A 18 1.21 32.94 -31.77
C PHE A 18 0.68 31.85 -32.69
N THR A 19 1.54 31.01 -33.29
CA THR A 19 1.12 29.90 -34.14
C THR A 19 0.51 28.77 -33.31
N MET A 20 1.05 28.45 -32.15
CA MET A 20 0.48 27.43 -31.25
C MET A 20 -0.88 27.82 -30.67
N VAL A 21 -1.06 29.09 -30.25
CA VAL A 21 -2.36 29.57 -29.75
C VAL A 21 -3.43 29.57 -30.85
N GLY A 22 -3.07 29.90 -32.09
CA GLY A 22 -3.99 29.86 -33.22
C GLY A 22 -4.48 28.46 -33.57
N VAL A 23 -3.61 27.45 -33.51
CA VAL A 23 -3.97 26.04 -33.77
C VAL A 23 -4.88 25.48 -32.70
N GLN A 24 -4.65 25.81 -31.41
CA GLN A 24 -5.53 25.37 -30.32
C GLN A 24 -6.93 25.99 -30.40
N ALA A 25 -7.04 27.26 -30.76
CA ALA A 25 -8.33 27.93 -30.96
C ALA A 25 -9.11 27.31 -32.12
N ALA A 26 -8.46 26.94 -33.22
CA ALA A 26 -9.10 26.30 -34.39
C ALA A 26 -9.62 24.88 -34.03
N ILE A 27 -8.92 24.11 -33.22
CA ILE A 27 -9.35 22.78 -32.76
C ILE A 27 -10.58 22.88 -31.83
N VAL A 28 -10.63 23.86 -30.92
CA VAL A 28 -11.78 24.06 -30.02
C VAL A 28 -13.02 24.52 -30.79
N ILE A 29 -12.88 25.43 -31.77
CA ILE A 29 -13.99 25.88 -32.59
C ILE A 29 -14.50 24.75 -33.52
N GLY A 30 -13.62 23.92 -34.07
CA GLY A 30 -13.99 22.75 -34.87
C GLY A 30 -14.76 21.70 -34.07
N PHE A 31 -14.37 21.47 -32.82
CA PHE A 31 -15.06 20.55 -31.92
C PHE A 31 -16.45 21.05 -31.50
N LEU A 32 -16.59 22.34 -31.20
CA LEU A 32 -17.89 22.97 -30.90
C LEU A 32 -18.84 22.93 -32.13
N ALA A 33 -18.36 23.13 -33.34
CA ALA A 33 -19.18 23.03 -34.54
C ALA A 33 -19.69 21.61 -34.81
N LEU A 34 -18.87 20.57 -34.53
CA LEU A 34 -19.24 19.14 -34.63
C LEU A 34 -20.30 18.73 -33.62
N VAL A 35 -20.26 19.29 -32.39
CA VAL A 35 -21.28 19.03 -31.34
C VAL A 35 -22.61 19.69 -31.72
N PHE A 36 -22.60 20.90 -32.34
CA PHE A 36 -23.81 21.59 -32.75
C PHE A 36 -24.50 21.00 -33.98
N THR A 37 -23.78 20.30 -34.86
CA THR A 37 -24.33 19.63 -36.05
C THR A 37 -24.87 18.24 -35.78
N GLY A 38 -24.85 17.74 -34.54
CA GLY A 38 -25.41 16.45 -34.18
C GLY A 38 -24.61 15.23 -34.71
N THR A 39 -23.41 15.45 -35.23
CA THR A 39 -22.58 14.38 -35.82
C THR A 39 -21.73 13.62 -34.79
N VAL A 40 -21.63 14.15 -33.56
CA VAL A 40 -21.03 13.48 -32.41
C VAL A 40 -22.07 13.41 -31.29
N GLY A 41 -22.69 12.26 -31.11
CA GLY A 41 -23.58 12.02 -29.99
C GLY A 41 -22.79 12.07 -28.69
N LEU A 42 -23.20 12.89 -27.73
CA LEU A 42 -22.78 12.77 -26.33
C LEU A 42 -23.39 11.45 -25.82
N GLY A 43 -22.67 10.36 -26.04
CA GLY A 43 -23.01 9.05 -25.50
C GLY A 43 -23.06 9.13 -23.99
N GLY A 44 -24.19 8.75 -23.43
CA GLY A 44 -24.60 8.98 -22.06
C GLY A 44 -23.63 8.45 -21.00
N ALA A 45 -23.42 9.27 -19.99
CA ALA A 45 -22.77 8.95 -18.72
C ALA A 45 -23.58 7.94 -17.85
N GLY A 46 -24.57 7.25 -18.42
CA GLY A 46 -25.47 6.31 -17.73
C GLY A 46 -25.02 4.86 -17.73
N GLU A 47 -24.28 4.41 -18.76
CA GLU A 47 -23.94 2.99 -18.88
C GLU A 47 -22.64 2.59 -18.16
N GLU A 48 -21.66 3.50 -18.00
CA GLU A 48 -20.41 3.19 -17.27
C GLU A 48 -20.62 3.06 -15.74
N ALA A 49 -21.64 3.70 -15.18
CA ALA A 49 -21.93 3.59 -13.75
C ALA A 49 -22.60 2.25 -13.37
N ASP A 50 -23.30 1.63 -14.30
CA ASP A 50 -23.99 0.35 -14.05
C ASP A 50 -23.05 -0.86 -14.26
N GLY A 51 -22.11 -0.76 -15.23
CA GLY A 51 -21.05 -1.76 -15.41
C GLY A 51 -20.07 -1.84 -14.24
N ALA A 52 -19.77 -0.73 -13.58
CA ALA A 52 -18.91 -0.68 -12.40
C ALA A 52 -19.61 -1.23 -11.15
N ARG A 53 -20.93 -1.08 -11.03
CA ARG A 53 -21.72 -1.64 -9.93
C ARG A 53 -21.87 -3.16 -10.02
N THR A 54 -22.02 -3.72 -11.21
CA THR A 54 -22.15 -5.17 -11.42
C THR A 54 -20.83 -5.92 -11.25
N ALA A 55 -19.68 -5.29 -11.50
CA ALA A 55 -18.36 -5.90 -11.25
C ALA A 55 -18.01 -5.95 -9.74
N ALA A 56 -18.38 -4.91 -8.98
CA ALA A 56 -18.15 -4.84 -7.53
C ALA A 56 -18.92 -5.90 -6.73
N SER A 57 -20.05 -6.39 -7.24
CA SER A 57 -20.87 -7.40 -6.56
C SER A 57 -20.33 -8.83 -6.63
N ARG A 58 -19.26 -9.08 -7.39
CA ARG A 58 -18.72 -10.45 -7.59
C ARG A 58 -17.61 -10.87 -6.64
N ALA A 59 -17.06 -9.98 -5.83
CA ALA A 59 -15.85 -10.28 -5.05
C ALA A 59 -15.84 -9.78 -3.61
N ASP A 60 -16.99 -9.51 -3.01
CA ASP A 60 -17.14 -9.04 -1.62
C ASP A 60 -16.63 -10.10 -0.60
N ARG A 61 -15.30 -10.16 -0.45
CA ARG A 61 -14.59 -11.10 0.44
C ARG A 61 -13.86 -10.41 1.56
N PHE A 62 -13.70 -9.09 1.45
CA PHE A 62 -13.06 -8.24 2.41
C PHE A 62 -14.09 -7.31 3.04
N ASP A 63 -14.24 -7.35 4.35
CA ASP A 63 -15.20 -6.51 5.08
C ASP A 63 -14.50 -5.21 5.52
N GLU A 64 -14.64 -4.17 4.70
CA GLU A 64 -14.02 -2.87 4.93
C GLU A 64 -14.50 -2.20 6.23
N ARG A 65 -15.75 -2.43 6.61
CA ARG A 65 -16.31 -1.86 7.85
C ARG A 65 -15.64 -2.45 9.08
N ARG A 66 -15.39 -3.75 9.05
CA ARG A 66 -14.71 -4.46 10.13
C ARG A 66 -13.22 -4.16 10.16
N ALA A 67 -12.57 -4.07 8.98
CA ALA A 67 -11.18 -3.62 8.87
C ALA A 67 -11.03 -2.20 9.44
N PHE A 68 -11.92 -1.29 9.06
CA PHE A 68 -11.89 0.09 9.57
C PHE A 68 -12.21 0.18 11.07
N ALA A 69 -13.10 -0.66 11.59
CA ALA A 69 -13.33 -0.76 13.03
C ALA A 69 -12.06 -1.20 13.77
N THR A 70 -11.31 -2.17 13.21
CA THR A 70 -10.01 -2.61 13.73
C THR A 70 -8.96 -1.50 13.68
N LEU A 71 -8.92 -0.69 12.61
CA LEU A 71 -8.06 0.48 12.51
C LEU A 71 -8.40 1.50 13.60
N ARG A 72 -9.67 1.84 13.79
CA ARG A 72 -10.14 2.76 14.83
C ARG A 72 -9.73 2.32 16.24
N GLU A 73 -9.81 1.03 16.53
CA GLU A 73 -9.39 0.48 17.83
C GLU A 73 -7.89 0.64 18.08
N GLN A 74 -7.06 0.59 17.04
CA GLN A 74 -5.63 0.83 17.14
C GLN A 74 -5.35 2.31 17.40
N VAL A 75 -5.97 3.20 16.62
CA VAL A 75 -5.86 4.65 16.77
C VAL A 75 -6.31 5.12 18.17
N ALA A 76 -7.36 4.51 18.73
CA ALA A 76 -7.85 4.81 20.07
C ALA A 76 -6.87 4.46 21.19
N LEU A 77 -5.82 3.67 20.94
CA LEU A 77 -4.72 3.44 21.89
C LEU A 77 -3.76 4.64 21.97
N GLY A 78 -3.87 5.59 21.05
CA GLY A 78 -2.92 6.68 20.88
C GLY A 78 -1.60 6.25 20.23
N PRO A 79 -0.53 7.05 20.37
CA PRO A 79 0.80 6.70 19.89
C PRO A 79 1.28 5.36 20.47
N ARG A 80 1.86 4.55 19.63
CA ARG A 80 2.26 3.16 19.91
C ARG A 80 3.72 2.89 19.53
N PRO A 81 4.67 3.75 19.91
CA PRO A 81 6.06 3.50 19.56
C PRO A 81 6.50 2.10 19.96
N ALA A 82 7.40 1.51 19.19
CA ALA A 82 7.90 0.16 19.41
C ALA A 82 8.35 -0.06 20.87
N GLY A 83 7.89 -1.15 21.48
CA GLY A 83 8.20 -1.47 22.87
C GLY A 83 7.47 -0.64 23.93
N SER A 84 6.61 0.32 23.57
CA SER A 84 5.77 1.06 24.53
C SER A 84 4.72 0.17 25.18
N ALA A 85 4.12 0.63 26.27
CA ALA A 85 3.00 -0.09 26.88
C ALA A 85 1.78 -0.20 25.95
N ALA A 86 1.56 0.81 25.08
CA ALA A 86 0.49 0.79 24.09
C ALA A 86 0.77 -0.24 22.98
N SER A 87 1.99 -0.28 22.42
CA SER A 87 2.41 -1.29 21.45
C SER A 87 2.27 -2.71 22.03
N ARG A 88 2.74 -2.95 23.27
CA ARG A 88 2.59 -4.26 23.91
C ARG A 88 1.13 -4.67 24.11
N ARG A 89 0.24 -3.73 24.52
CA ARG A 89 -1.21 -4.00 24.62
C ARG A 89 -1.83 -4.33 23.26
N LEU A 90 -1.42 -3.60 22.22
CA LEU A 90 -1.86 -3.88 20.87
C LEU A 90 -1.41 -5.28 20.44
N ALA A 91 -0.13 -5.64 20.59
CA ALA A 91 0.39 -6.96 20.25
C ALA A 91 -0.42 -8.12 20.85
N GLU A 92 -0.82 -8.02 22.13
CA GLU A 92 -1.69 -9.03 22.77
C GLU A 92 -3.06 -9.13 22.07
N ARG A 93 -3.69 -7.99 21.73
CA ARG A 93 -4.96 -7.99 20.98
C ARG A 93 -4.80 -8.59 19.59
N LEU A 94 -3.73 -8.25 18.87
CA LEU A 94 -3.42 -8.77 17.54
C LEU A 94 -3.24 -10.29 17.58
N ARG A 95 -2.52 -10.80 18.59
CA ARG A 95 -2.31 -12.23 18.77
C ARG A 95 -3.61 -13.00 18.97
N THR A 96 -4.61 -12.43 19.64
CA THR A 96 -5.91 -13.11 19.82
C THR A 96 -6.76 -13.12 18.56
N ARG A 97 -6.44 -12.28 17.56
CA ARG A 97 -7.24 -12.12 16.34
C ARG A 97 -6.68 -12.87 15.14
N LEU A 98 -5.36 -13.14 15.12
CA LEU A 98 -4.76 -13.93 14.05
C LEU A 98 -4.96 -15.44 14.28
N PRO A 99 -5.27 -16.22 13.23
CA PRO A 99 -5.37 -17.66 13.34
C PRO A 99 -4.01 -18.29 13.69
N ARG A 100 -3.99 -19.22 14.65
CA ARG A 100 -2.76 -19.94 15.08
C ARG A 100 -1.62 -19.00 15.46
N ALA A 101 -1.93 -17.90 16.09
CA ALA A 101 -0.98 -16.86 16.37
C ALA A 101 0.01 -17.22 17.49
N ARG A 102 1.22 -16.74 17.32
CA ARG A 102 2.29 -16.77 18.31
C ARG A 102 3.11 -15.49 18.27
N PHE A 103 3.82 -15.20 19.34
CA PHE A 103 4.85 -14.18 19.31
C PHE A 103 6.16 -14.73 18.74
N GLN A 104 6.87 -13.87 18.01
CA GLN A 104 8.26 -14.05 17.64
C GLN A 104 9.06 -12.97 18.38
N PRO A 105 9.99 -13.37 19.27
CA PRO A 105 10.83 -12.39 19.96
C PRO A 105 11.69 -11.60 18.99
N VAL A 106 11.79 -10.29 19.22
CA VAL A 106 12.66 -9.37 18.52
C VAL A 106 13.57 -8.69 19.54
N PRO A 107 14.87 -8.47 19.26
CA PRO A 107 15.79 -7.79 20.17
C PRO A 107 15.23 -6.46 20.70
N GLY A 108 15.63 -6.08 21.90
CA GLY A 108 15.10 -4.88 22.55
C GLY A 108 13.75 -5.08 23.26
N GLY A 109 13.33 -6.33 23.49
CA GLY A 109 12.05 -6.64 24.15
C GLY A 109 10.82 -6.45 23.27
N LEU A 110 11.04 -6.29 21.96
CA LEU A 110 10.00 -6.21 20.93
C LEU A 110 9.46 -7.59 20.54
N ARG A 111 8.37 -7.63 19.80
CA ARG A 111 7.75 -8.89 19.41
C ARG A 111 6.91 -8.77 18.14
N ASN A 112 7.21 -9.56 17.13
CA ASN A 112 6.28 -9.75 16.03
C ASN A 112 5.10 -10.63 16.44
N VAL A 113 3.96 -10.45 15.80
CA VAL A 113 2.82 -11.35 15.90
C VAL A 113 2.71 -12.13 14.59
N ILE A 114 2.83 -13.47 14.65
CA ILE A 114 2.80 -14.32 13.48
C ILE A 114 1.65 -15.30 13.58
N GLY A 115 0.79 -15.30 12.57
CA GLY A 115 -0.32 -16.24 12.43
C GLY A 115 -0.28 -16.98 11.10
N SER A 116 -1.16 -17.95 10.89
CA SER A 116 -1.21 -18.66 9.60
C SER A 116 -2.57 -19.27 9.30
N VAL A 117 -2.89 -19.32 8.01
CA VAL A 117 -4.01 -20.09 7.47
C VAL A 117 -3.45 -21.13 6.49
N PRO A 118 -3.66 -22.45 6.73
CA PRO A 118 -3.09 -23.50 5.88
C PRO A 118 -3.74 -23.52 4.50
N GLY A 119 -2.92 -23.64 3.47
CA GLY A 119 -3.33 -23.87 2.10
C GLY A 119 -3.58 -25.35 1.77
N ARG A 120 -3.93 -25.63 0.52
CA ARG A 120 -4.05 -27.01 0.00
C ARG A 120 -2.69 -27.69 -0.20
N ASP A 121 -1.67 -26.91 -0.56
CA ASP A 121 -0.29 -27.39 -0.71
C ASP A 121 0.58 -26.82 0.42
N PRO A 122 0.90 -27.65 1.44
CA PRO A 122 1.68 -27.19 2.58
C PRO A 122 3.16 -26.90 2.22
N ARG A 123 3.60 -27.24 1.01
CA ARG A 123 4.95 -26.94 0.53
C ARG A 123 5.08 -25.50 0.02
N ARG A 124 3.98 -24.86 -0.29
CA ARG A 124 3.93 -23.49 -0.78
C ARG A 124 3.53 -22.54 0.34
N THR A 125 4.28 -21.47 0.49
CA THR A 125 4.03 -20.44 1.52
C THR A 125 4.14 -19.04 0.91
N VAL A 126 3.20 -18.19 1.28
CA VAL A 126 3.21 -16.76 0.97
C VAL A 126 3.09 -15.99 2.27
N ILE A 127 3.84 -14.90 2.40
CA ILE A 127 3.77 -13.99 3.55
C ILE A 127 2.93 -12.77 3.17
N VAL A 128 2.05 -12.34 4.07
CA VAL A 128 1.37 -11.05 4.03
C VAL A 128 1.68 -10.33 5.32
N GLY A 129 2.26 -9.14 5.25
CA GLY A 129 2.77 -8.42 6.41
C GLY A 129 2.36 -6.97 6.46
N ALA A 130 2.50 -6.38 7.66
CA ALA A 130 2.38 -4.96 7.97
C ALA A 130 3.09 -4.70 9.29
N HIS A 131 3.58 -3.47 9.53
CA HIS A 131 3.99 -3.10 10.88
C HIS A 131 2.80 -2.61 11.72
N TYR A 132 2.95 -2.58 13.05
CA TYR A 132 1.88 -2.14 13.95
C TYR A 132 2.31 -1.08 14.96
N ASP A 133 3.60 -0.81 15.08
CA ASP A 133 4.12 0.30 15.85
C ASP A 133 3.91 1.65 15.11
N THR A 134 4.17 2.74 15.78
CA THR A 134 4.11 4.09 15.21
C THR A 134 5.43 4.81 15.45
N LYS A 135 5.72 5.78 14.61
CA LYS A 135 6.77 6.76 14.89
C LYS A 135 6.60 7.33 16.30
N ASP A 136 7.72 7.47 17.01
CA ASP A 136 7.74 8.18 18.29
C ASP A 136 7.79 9.69 18.03
N ALA A 137 6.63 10.23 17.66
CA ALA A 137 6.45 11.65 17.37
C ALA A 137 5.24 12.23 18.14
N PRO A 138 5.29 13.50 18.55
CA PRO A 138 4.21 14.11 19.33
C PRO A 138 2.86 14.05 18.61
N ARG A 139 1.85 13.46 19.28
CA ARG A 139 0.46 13.31 18.80
C ARG A 139 0.32 12.49 17.51
N PHE A 140 1.34 11.75 17.10
CA PHE A 140 1.27 10.88 15.95
C PHE A 140 0.56 9.58 16.30
N VAL A 141 -0.61 9.33 15.74
CA VAL A 141 -1.42 8.13 16.03
C VAL A 141 -1.36 7.08 14.92
N GLY A 142 -0.75 7.39 13.78
CA GLY A 142 -0.50 6.47 12.70
C GLY A 142 -1.75 5.71 12.25
N ALA A 143 -2.74 6.44 11.72
CA ALA A 143 -3.96 5.82 11.22
C ALA A 143 -3.74 5.16 9.86
N ASN A 144 -2.97 5.79 8.99
CA ASN A 144 -2.51 5.20 7.74
C ASN A 144 -1.22 4.42 7.96
N ASP A 145 -0.28 5.03 8.69
CA ASP A 145 1.02 4.51 9.04
C ASP A 145 0.93 3.51 10.22
N GLY A 146 1.08 2.24 9.91
CA GLY A 146 0.98 1.09 10.81
C GLY A 146 -0.44 0.57 11.05
N ALA A 147 -1.47 1.42 11.25
CA ALA A 147 -2.79 0.89 11.58
C ALA A 147 -3.58 0.42 10.35
N SER A 148 -3.42 1.03 9.18
CA SER A 148 -4.15 0.65 7.97
C SER A 148 -3.73 -0.74 7.47
N GLY A 149 -2.42 -0.95 7.29
CA GLY A 149 -1.85 -2.24 6.87
C GLY A 149 -2.18 -3.35 7.86
N THR A 150 -1.96 -3.11 9.15
CA THR A 150 -2.30 -4.08 10.21
C THR A 150 -3.79 -4.45 10.19
N ALA A 151 -4.70 -3.49 10.02
CA ALA A 151 -6.14 -3.77 9.94
C ALA A 151 -6.49 -4.60 8.70
N ALA A 152 -5.88 -4.29 7.55
CA ALA A 152 -6.08 -5.04 6.32
C ALA A 152 -5.56 -6.49 6.44
N VAL A 153 -4.37 -6.70 7.02
CA VAL A 153 -3.81 -8.05 7.29
C VAL A 153 -4.71 -8.89 8.16
N LEU A 154 -5.26 -8.31 9.25
CA LEU A 154 -6.19 -9.03 10.14
C LEU A 154 -7.48 -9.45 9.42
N GLU A 155 -8.03 -8.57 8.60
CA GLU A 155 -9.26 -8.88 7.88
C GLU A 155 -9.02 -9.93 6.78
N LEU A 156 -7.92 -9.85 6.05
CA LEU A 156 -7.49 -10.88 5.10
C LEU A 156 -7.35 -12.24 5.78
N ALA A 157 -6.70 -12.28 6.96
CA ALA A 157 -6.54 -13.51 7.72
C ALA A 157 -7.87 -14.13 8.16
N ARG A 158 -8.83 -13.29 8.53
CA ARG A 158 -10.17 -13.69 8.95
C ARG A 158 -11.03 -14.20 7.76
N GLY A 159 -10.95 -13.51 6.62
CA GLY A 159 -11.72 -13.86 5.42
C GLY A 159 -11.21 -15.13 4.73
N LEU A 160 -9.97 -15.53 4.97
CA LEU A 160 -9.34 -16.67 4.33
C LEU A 160 -9.70 -17.98 5.05
N ARG A 161 -10.47 -18.83 4.38
CA ARG A 161 -10.80 -20.17 4.92
C ARG A 161 -9.64 -21.15 4.74
N PRO A 162 -9.37 -22.03 5.72
CA PRO A 162 -8.36 -23.06 5.57
C PRO A 162 -8.58 -23.90 4.30
N ARG A 163 -7.52 -24.16 3.56
CA ARG A 163 -7.51 -24.95 2.32
C ARG A 163 -8.36 -24.40 1.18
N SER A 164 -8.78 -23.12 1.24
CA SER A 164 -9.53 -22.47 0.15
C SER A 164 -8.64 -22.06 -1.02
N ILE A 165 -7.37 -21.79 -0.75
CA ILE A 165 -6.35 -21.41 -1.75
C ILE A 165 -5.19 -22.42 -1.74
N ARG A 166 -4.28 -22.30 -2.72
CA ARG A 166 -3.18 -23.26 -2.88
C ARG A 166 -2.09 -23.08 -1.83
N PRO A 167 -1.45 -21.88 -1.66
CA PRO A 167 -0.39 -21.72 -0.67
C PRO A 167 -0.94 -21.60 0.76
N THR A 168 -0.12 -21.99 1.74
CA THR A 168 -0.29 -21.54 3.12
C THR A 168 0.03 -20.06 3.20
N VAL A 169 -0.85 -19.27 3.82
CA VAL A 169 -0.57 -17.85 4.06
C VAL A 169 -0.10 -17.68 5.49
N VAL A 170 1.07 -17.07 5.64
CA VAL A 170 1.63 -16.64 6.93
C VAL A 170 1.42 -15.15 7.05
N PHE A 171 0.69 -14.73 8.05
CA PHE A 171 0.43 -13.34 8.38
C PHE A 171 1.44 -12.88 9.42
N MET A 172 2.14 -11.77 9.15
CA MET A 172 3.19 -11.25 10.02
C MET A 172 2.90 -9.79 10.33
N LEU A 173 2.81 -9.47 11.62
CA LEU A 173 2.67 -8.10 12.10
C LEU A 173 3.97 -7.74 12.81
N PHE A 174 4.70 -6.77 12.26
CA PHE A 174 6.05 -6.42 12.69
C PHE A 174 6.03 -5.38 13.80
N ASP A 175 6.98 -5.49 14.74
CA ASP A 175 7.25 -4.51 15.80
C ASP A 175 8.60 -3.85 15.55
N GLY A 176 8.64 -2.53 15.62
CA GLY A 176 9.86 -1.79 15.45
C GLY A 176 10.29 -1.69 13.99
N GLU A 177 9.35 -1.50 13.09
CA GLU A 177 9.60 -0.98 11.75
C GLU A 177 10.19 0.42 11.89
N GLU A 178 9.54 1.27 12.65
CA GLU A 178 9.95 2.61 12.95
C GLU A 178 11.28 2.68 13.71
N SER A 179 12.15 3.57 13.26
CA SER A 179 13.40 3.84 13.96
C SER A 179 13.14 4.46 15.34
N PRO A 180 14.01 4.23 16.34
CA PRO A 180 13.95 4.93 17.61
C PRO A 180 13.97 6.45 17.46
N ALA A 181 13.36 7.19 18.40
CA ALA A 181 13.24 8.65 18.35
C ALA A 181 14.59 9.41 18.28
N ASP A 182 15.64 8.80 18.82
CA ASP A 182 17.01 9.35 18.81
C ASP A 182 17.83 8.98 17.54
N ALA A 183 17.25 8.20 16.63
CA ALA A 183 17.89 7.83 15.38
C ALA A 183 17.74 8.94 14.34
N ALA A 184 18.81 9.24 13.61
CA ALA A 184 18.74 10.11 12.46
C ALA A 184 18.04 9.40 11.29
N GLU A 185 17.41 10.16 10.40
CA GLU A 185 16.66 9.61 9.25
C GLU A 185 17.51 8.69 8.37
N TYR A 186 18.77 9.06 8.12
CA TYR A 186 19.70 8.23 7.33
C TYR A 186 20.10 6.91 8.02
N GLU A 187 19.79 6.74 9.29
CA GLU A 187 20.04 5.50 10.05
C GLU A 187 18.81 4.55 10.03
N PHE A 188 17.75 4.90 9.31
CA PHE A 188 16.50 4.14 9.30
C PHE A 188 16.72 2.67 8.93
N GLU A 189 17.45 2.39 7.86
CA GLU A 189 17.73 1.00 7.46
C GLU A 189 18.54 0.21 8.49
N GLU A 190 19.36 0.88 9.30
CA GLU A 190 20.14 0.23 10.35
C GLU A 190 19.31 0.01 11.61
N LYS A 191 18.64 1.05 12.10
CA LYS A 191 18.00 1.11 13.41
C LYS A 191 16.50 0.76 13.39
N GLY A 192 15.83 0.95 12.26
CA GLY A 192 14.45 0.52 11.99
C GLY A 192 14.37 -0.92 11.48
N LEU A 193 13.21 -1.31 10.95
CA LEU A 193 12.94 -2.61 10.33
C LEU A 193 13.30 -3.82 11.23
N ARG A 194 13.25 -3.61 12.55
CA ARG A 194 13.77 -4.59 13.53
C ARG A 194 12.98 -5.89 13.51
N GLY A 195 11.67 -5.80 13.38
CA GLY A 195 10.78 -6.94 13.32
C GLY A 195 10.94 -7.75 12.03
N SER A 196 10.92 -7.08 10.89
CA SER A 196 11.05 -7.71 9.57
C SER A 196 12.42 -8.33 9.35
N LYS A 197 13.51 -7.72 9.84
CA LYS A 197 14.86 -8.31 9.81
C LYS A 197 14.90 -9.68 10.50
N VAL A 198 14.31 -9.79 11.68
CA VAL A 198 14.22 -11.07 12.42
C VAL A 198 13.34 -12.06 11.66
N ALA A 199 12.20 -11.61 11.16
CA ALA A 199 11.25 -12.45 10.44
C ALA A 199 11.84 -12.99 9.12
N ALA A 200 12.49 -12.12 8.32
CA ALA A 200 13.13 -12.49 7.08
C ALA A 200 14.28 -13.47 7.28
N ALA A 201 15.14 -13.21 8.28
CA ALA A 201 16.24 -14.13 8.62
C ALA A 201 15.72 -15.52 9.04
N GLN A 202 14.62 -15.59 9.80
CA GLN A 202 13.99 -16.86 10.15
C GLN A 202 13.35 -17.55 8.94
N ALA A 203 12.66 -16.80 8.08
CA ALA A 203 12.02 -17.32 6.87
C ALA A 203 13.06 -17.92 5.90
N ALA A 204 14.21 -17.27 5.75
CA ALA A 204 15.30 -17.75 4.90
C ALA A 204 15.94 -19.05 5.41
N ARG A 205 15.99 -19.26 6.73
CA ARG A 205 16.54 -20.47 7.37
C ARG A 205 15.54 -21.62 7.46
N GLY A 206 14.27 -21.35 7.14
CA GLY A 206 13.22 -22.36 7.16
C GLY A 206 13.49 -23.50 6.15
N PRO A 207 12.86 -24.67 6.31
CA PRO A 207 13.05 -25.81 5.43
C PRO A 207 12.59 -25.53 3.99
N ARG A 208 11.77 -24.50 3.82
CA ARG A 208 11.31 -24.01 2.51
C ARG A 208 11.19 -22.50 2.56
N ARG A 209 11.75 -21.85 1.56
CA ARG A 209 11.67 -20.39 1.40
C ARG A 209 10.26 -20.01 0.93
N PRO A 210 9.63 -18.96 1.49
CA PRO A 210 8.39 -18.42 0.97
C PRO A 210 8.52 -18.01 -0.51
N GLU A 211 7.44 -18.19 -1.28
CA GLU A 211 7.42 -17.86 -2.71
C GLU A 211 7.20 -16.36 -2.96
N ALA A 212 6.60 -15.69 -2.01
CA ALA A 212 6.33 -14.25 -2.07
C ALA A 212 6.14 -13.66 -0.67
N MET A 213 6.45 -12.37 -0.56
CA MET A 213 6.06 -11.50 0.55
C MET A 213 5.30 -10.29 -0.01
N ILE A 214 4.16 -9.98 0.57
CA ILE A 214 3.31 -8.85 0.23
C ILE A 214 3.22 -7.98 1.48
N LEU A 215 3.83 -6.81 1.42
CA LEU A 215 3.77 -5.81 2.48
C LEU A 215 2.59 -4.87 2.21
N LEU A 216 1.90 -4.48 3.27
CA LEU A 216 0.81 -3.51 3.25
C LEU A 216 1.20 -2.36 4.18
N ASP A 217 1.57 -1.22 3.59
CA ASP A 217 1.80 0.01 4.31
C ASP A 217 1.10 1.19 3.62
N PHE A 218 0.69 2.21 4.37
CA PHE A 218 -0.09 3.36 3.86
C PHE A 218 -1.24 2.98 2.90
N VAL A 219 -1.99 1.91 3.21
CA VAL A 219 -3.06 1.38 2.34
C VAL A 219 -4.45 1.94 2.67
N GLY A 220 -4.53 2.90 3.56
CA GLY A 220 -5.78 3.48 4.02
C GLY A 220 -6.06 4.90 3.52
N ASP A 221 -5.13 5.55 2.83
CA ASP A 221 -5.29 6.92 2.35
C ASP A 221 -6.63 7.12 1.64
N ARG A 222 -7.33 8.21 1.96
CA ARG A 222 -8.62 8.56 1.36
C ARG A 222 -8.55 8.70 -0.15
N ASP A 223 -7.43 9.19 -0.67
CA ASP A 223 -7.17 9.40 -2.10
C ASP A 223 -6.21 8.35 -2.67
N LEU A 224 -6.32 7.11 -2.21
CA LEU A 224 -5.44 5.97 -2.45
C LEU A 224 -4.95 5.86 -3.90
N SER A 225 -3.62 5.91 -4.07
CA SER A 225 -2.92 5.68 -5.32
C SER A 225 -1.59 4.98 -5.07
N ILE A 226 -1.53 3.68 -5.31
CA ILE A 226 -0.37 2.82 -5.07
C ILE A 226 0.28 2.47 -6.42
N PRO A 227 1.25 3.26 -6.94
CA PRO A 227 2.10 2.85 -8.06
C PRO A 227 3.14 1.82 -7.59
N ARG A 228 3.83 1.15 -8.51
CA ARG A 228 4.86 0.17 -8.12
C ARG A 228 6.01 0.85 -7.39
N GLU A 229 6.27 0.42 -6.18
CA GLU A 229 7.45 0.81 -5.42
C GLU A 229 8.74 0.28 -6.11
N GLY A 230 9.83 1.05 -6.07
CA GLY A 230 11.00 0.85 -6.92
C GLY A 230 11.74 -0.47 -6.74
N ASN A 231 11.78 -1.03 -5.53
CA ASN A 231 12.42 -2.33 -5.22
C ASN A 231 11.48 -3.53 -5.39
N SER A 232 10.17 -3.28 -5.53
CA SER A 232 9.15 -4.32 -5.62
C SER A 232 9.33 -5.23 -6.84
N ASP A 233 9.22 -6.56 -6.63
CA ASP A 233 9.33 -7.58 -7.68
C ASP A 233 8.31 -7.34 -8.79
N GLU A 234 8.78 -7.18 -10.02
CA GLU A 234 7.94 -6.83 -11.18
C GLU A 234 6.91 -7.90 -11.52
N ARG A 235 7.24 -9.18 -11.33
CA ARG A 235 6.35 -10.30 -11.65
C ARG A 235 5.21 -10.39 -10.63
N LEU A 236 5.52 -10.20 -9.35
CA LEU A 236 4.51 -10.14 -8.31
C LEU A 236 3.62 -8.90 -8.49
N TRP A 237 4.22 -7.75 -8.82
CA TRP A 237 3.48 -6.53 -9.11
C TRP A 237 2.52 -6.69 -10.29
N ALA A 238 2.97 -7.31 -11.37
CA ALA A 238 2.09 -7.61 -12.52
C ALA A 238 0.91 -8.50 -12.13
N ARG A 239 1.12 -9.50 -11.25
CA ARG A 239 0.04 -10.34 -10.69
C ARG A 239 -0.92 -9.53 -9.83
N LEU A 240 -0.41 -8.63 -8.99
CA LEU A 240 -1.23 -7.73 -8.18
C LEU A 240 -2.12 -6.86 -9.07
N ARG A 241 -1.55 -6.19 -10.07
CA ARG A 241 -2.33 -5.35 -10.99
C ARG A 241 -3.38 -6.13 -11.78
N SER A 242 -3.06 -7.36 -12.17
CA SER A 242 -4.05 -8.25 -12.79
C SER A 242 -5.19 -8.60 -11.82
N ALA A 243 -4.88 -8.84 -10.55
CA ALA A 243 -5.89 -9.07 -9.51
C ALA A 243 -6.75 -7.82 -9.29
N ALA A 244 -6.12 -6.64 -9.18
CA ALA A 244 -6.82 -5.35 -9.06
C ALA A 244 -7.82 -5.11 -10.21
N GLY A 245 -7.41 -5.45 -11.45
CA GLY A 245 -8.31 -5.36 -12.61
C GLY A 245 -9.53 -6.27 -12.49
N ARG A 246 -9.36 -7.50 -11.96
CA ARG A 246 -10.47 -8.46 -11.78
C ARG A 246 -11.48 -8.05 -10.72
N VAL A 247 -11.06 -7.30 -9.71
CA VAL A 247 -11.95 -6.83 -8.62
C VAL A 247 -12.40 -5.37 -8.81
N GLY A 248 -12.05 -4.73 -9.93
CA GLY A 248 -12.44 -3.36 -10.21
C GLY A 248 -11.62 -2.28 -9.48
N ALA A 249 -10.50 -2.67 -8.86
CA ALA A 249 -9.62 -1.78 -8.10
C ALA A 249 -8.45 -1.20 -8.94
N GLY A 250 -8.44 -1.38 -10.26
CA GLY A 250 -7.31 -1.03 -11.13
C GLY A 250 -6.85 0.42 -11.06
N ARG A 251 -7.74 1.36 -10.72
CA ARG A 251 -7.38 2.79 -10.56
C ARG A 251 -6.51 3.05 -9.33
N ALA A 252 -6.67 2.27 -8.26
CA ALA A 252 -5.86 2.38 -7.06
C ALA A 252 -4.42 1.87 -7.27
N PHE A 253 -4.18 1.10 -8.33
CA PHE A 253 -2.87 0.55 -8.68
C PHE A 253 -2.48 0.99 -10.10
N PRO A 254 -2.14 2.27 -10.32
CA PRO A 254 -1.90 2.83 -11.65
C PRO A 254 -0.70 2.18 -12.34
N PRO A 255 -0.60 2.29 -13.69
CA PRO A 255 0.62 1.97 -14.40
C PRO A 255 1.73 2.98 -14.03
N GLY A 256 2.97 2.54 -14.10
CA GLY A 256 4.12 3.35 -13.68
C GLY A 256 4.68 2.89 -12.35
N GLY A 257 5.63 3.64 -11.84
CA GLY A 257 6.30 3.37 -10.57
C GLY A 257 6.55 4.65 -9.79
N GLN A 258 6.84 4.50 -8.53
CA GLN A 258 7.39 5.52 -7.65
C GLN A 258 8.85 5.20 -7.32
N GLY A 259 9.53 6.06 -6.59
CA GLY A 259 10.89 5.82 -6.11
C GLY A 259 11.00 4.56 -5.26
N ALA A 260 12.24 4.14 -5.01
CA ALA A 260 12.52 3.09 -4.03
C ALA A 260 12.24 3.61 -2.61
N VAL A 261 11.57 2.82 -1.81
CA VAL A 261 11.25 3.10 -0.41
C VAL A 261 11.95 2.07 0.47
N SER A 262 12.55 2.52 1.57
CA SER A 262 13.08 1.63 2.59
C SER A 262 11.96 1.22 3.53
N ASP A 263 11.58 -0.09 3.51
CA ASP A 263 10.47 -0.60 4.29
C ASP A 263 10.66 -2.11 4.59
N ASP A 264 9.76 -2.70 5.36
CA ASP A 264 9.76 -4.08 5.87
C ASP A 264 9.88 -5.16 4.78
N HIS A 265 9.65 -4.85 3.50
CA HIS A 265 9.89 -5.77 2.39
C HIS A 265 11.37 -5.96 2.05
N LEU A 266 12.23 -4.94 2.31
CA LEU A 266 13.66 -4.99 1.99
C LEU A 266 14.41 -6.15 2.66
N PRO A 267 14.24 -6.44 3.96
CA PRO A 267 14.88 -7.60 4.58
C PRO A 267 14.52 -8.93 3.92
N PHE A 268 13.29 -9.06 3.39
CA PHE A 268 12.87 -10.27 2.66
C PHE A 268 13.50 -10.33 1.28
N LEU A 269 13.58 -9.22 0.54
CA LEU A 269 14.32 -9.16 -0.73
C LEU A 269 15.80 -9.52 -0.53
N ALA A 270 16.45 -8.97 0.49
CA ALA A 270 17.84 -9.31 0.86
C ALA A 270 17.99 -10.79 1.22
N ALA A 271 16.95 -11.43 1.77
CA ALA A 271 16.90 -12.86 2.04
C ALA A 271 16.58 -13.73 0.80
N GLY A 272 16.43 -13.11 -0.38
CA GLY A 272 16.10 -13.77 -1.65
C GLY A 272 14.65 -14.26 -1.73
N ILE A 273 13.74 -13.62 -1.03
CA ILE A 273 12.29 -13.85 -1.09
C ILE A 273 11.69 -12.74 -1.96
N PRO A 274 11.09 -13.05 -3.13
CA PRO A 274 10.41 -12.05 -3.94
C PRO A 274 9.36 -11.29 -3.12
N SER A 275 9.45 -9.96 -3.11
CA SER A 275 8.59 -9.13 -2.26
C SER A 275 8.04 -7.95 -3.04
N ILE A 276 6.83 -7.52 -2.68
CA ILE A 276 6.24 -6.26 -3.11
C ILE A 276 5.77 -5.47 -1.90
N ASP A 277 5.88 -4.16 -2.02
CA ASP A 277 5.37 -3.20 -1.07
C ASP A 277 4.18 -2.47 -1.69
N LEU A 278 3.04 -2.57 -1.03
CA LEU A 278 1.83 -1.82 -1.33
C LEU A 278 1.83 -0.59 -0.44
N ILE A 279 2.38 0.50 -0.97
CA ILE A 279 2.55 1.75 -0.24
C ILE A 279 2.09 2.94 -1.09
N ASP A 280 1.23 3.77 -0.54
CA ASP A 280 0.91 5.09 -1.07
C ASP A 280 1.84 6.13 -0.43
N PHE A 281 3.04 6.29 -1.00
CA PHE A 281 4.07 7.15 -0.41
C PHE A 281 3.88 8.65 -0.73
N ASP A 282 2.89 9.01 -1.55
CA ASP A 282 2.48 10.42 -1.78
C ASP A 282 1.45 10.88 -0.73
N PHE A 283 1.55 10.35 0.48
CA PHE A 283 0.67 10.64 1.59
C PHE A 283 1.08 11.94 2.30
N PRO A 284 0.26 13.01 2.25
CA PRO A 284 0.66 14.32 2.76
C PRO A 284 0.81 14.39 4.29
N CYS A 285 0.25 13.41 5.01
CA CYS A 285 0.32 13.34 6.48
C CYS A 285 1.43 12.41 7.01
N PHE A 286 2.39 12.00 6.16
CA PHE A 286 3.52 11.17 6.53
C PHE A 286 4.23 11.72 7.78
N HIS A 287 4.30 10.92 8.85
CA HIS A 287 4.87 11.23 10.16
C HIS A 287 4.34 12.53 10.81
N ARG A 288 3.11 12.93 10.49
CA ARG A 288 2.48 14.16 10.99
C ARG A 288 1.24 13.87 11.84
N PRO A 289 0.85 14.78 12.76
CA PRO A 289 -0.35 14.60 13.58
C PRO A 289 -1.68 14.50 12.80
N CYS A 290 -1.69 14.87 11.51
CA CYS A 290 -2.86 14.70 10.65
C CYS A 290 -3.03 13.27 10.11
N ASP A 291 -2.10 12.35 10.39
CA ASP A 291 -2.32 10.93 10.14
C ASP A 291 -3.25 10.36 11.21
N ASP A 292 -4.51 10.74 11.12
CA ASP A 292 -5.60 10.35 11.99
C ASP A 292 -6.78 9.75 11.17
N LEU A 293 -7.90 9.50 11.83
CA LEU A 293 -9.08 8.90 11.19
C LEU A 293 -9.66 9.73 10.04
N SER A 294 -9.36 11.03 9.97
CA SER A 294 -9.81 11.88 8.86
C SER A 294 -9.03 11.68 7.56
N ALA A 295 -7.80 11.18 7.67
CA ALA A 295 -6.93 10.92 6.53
C ALA A 295 -7.21 9.58 5.84
N VAL A 296 -7.92 8.66 6.48
CA VAL A 296 -8.13 7.29 6.01
C VAL A 296 -9.58 7.00 5.62
N SER A 297 -9.80 5.95 4.83
CA SER A 297 -11.09 5.59 4.28
C SER A 297 -11.34 4.08 4.33
N PRO A 298 -12.55 3.61 4.71
CA PRO A 298 -12.92 2.20 4.57
C PRO A 298 -12.80 1.69 3.13
N ARG A 299 -13.16 2.53 2.15
CA ARG A 299 -13.07 2.19 0.72
C ARG A 299 -11.64 1.86 0.28
N SER A 300 -10.65 2.58 0.78
CA SER A 300 -9.24 2.33 0.44
C SER A 300 -8.77 0.99 0.98
N LEU A 301 -9.17 0.65 2.21
CA LEU A 301 -8.93 -0.68 2.77
C LEU A 301 -9.59 -1.78 1.95
N ASP A 302 -10.82 -1.54 1.43
CA ASP A 302 -11.54 -2.47 0.56
C ASP A 302 -10.79 -2.72 -0.75
N LEU A 303 -10.41 -1.65 -1.46
CA LEU A 303 -9.68 -1.73 -2.73
C LEU A 303 -8.39 -2.54 -2.60
N THR A 304 -7.63 -2.31 -1.53
CA THR A 304 -6.39 -3.04 -1.24
C THR A 304 -6.70 -4.47 -0.79
N GLY A 305 -7.62 -4.65 0.14
CA GLY A 305 -7.98 -5.96 0.70
C GLY A 305 -8.52 -6.93 -0.33
N GLU A 306 -9.48 -6.50 -1.17
CA GLU A 306 -10.03 -7.32 -2.26
C GLU A 306 -8.95 -7.67 -3.30
N THR A 307 -8.07 -6.72 -3.62
CA THR A 307 -6.96 -6.96 -4.56
C THR A 307 -6.00 -8.03 -4.04
N VAL A 308 -5.59 -7.93 -2.78
CA VAL A 308 -4.68 -8.91 -2.17
C VAL A 308 -5.38 -10.27 -2.00
N ALA A 309 -6.66 -10.29 -1.58
CA ALA A 309 -7.44 -11.52 -1.47
C ALA A 309 -7.55 -12.24 -2.82
N GLU A 310 -7.77 -11.50 -3.92
CA GLU A 310 -7.82 -12.05 -5.26
C GLU A 310 -6.43 -12.51 -5.75
N MET A 311 -5.36 -11.75 -5.47
CA MET A 311 -4.00 -12.15 -5.80
C MET A 311 -3.63 -13.47 -5.13
N LEU A 312 -3.90 -13.64 -3.83
CA LEU A 312 -3.62 -14.87 -3.07
C LEU A 312 -4.30 -16.11 -3.67
N ARG A 313 -5.45 -15.95 -4.34
CA ARG A 313 -6.17 -17.06 -5.01
C ARG A 313 -5.49 -17.51 -6.30
N THR A 314 -4.67 -16.66 -6.89
CA THR A 314 -3.98 -16.90 -8.17
C THR A 314 -2.50 -17.29 -8.01
N LEU A 315 -1.99 -17.28 -6.78
CA LEU A 315 -0.68 -17.80 -6.42
C LEU A 315 -0.77 -19.30 -6.12
#